data_37391af641e4a94ea94784c1caa06887
#
_entry.id   37391af641e4a94ea94784c1caa06887
#
_cell.length_a   1.000
_cell.length_b   1.000
_cell.length_c   1.000
_cell.angle_alpha   90.00
_cell.angle_beta   90.00
_cell.angle_gamma   90.00
#
_symmetry.space_group_name_H-M   'P 1'
#
loop_
_entity.id
_entity.type
_entity.pdbx_description
1 polymer ?
#
loop_
_entity_poly.entity_id
_entity_poly.type
_entity_poly.pdbx_seq_one_letter_code
_entity_poly.pdbx_strand_id
1 'polypeptide(L)'
;MTIERRRPIGWPRLLWALLIAGIIIFPGRGESNRASTSVSFRDVSARLDFVHRTEGGEGLAGAAWFDYNNDGLLDVYLTNGIGHANGLFRNNGDGTFTNVSQRAGVENGLGSSGVVAGDMDNDGYVDLFLTGEGGILGSQQSPVKLYHNNGDGTFTDVTEASGLTGPETAWSAALADIDGDGFLDLFIASPGRALQEQHHNALYHNNGDLTFTDISASSGVNTARGGCVASFTDYDGDGRVDLLVGDCADIYARPTPIELFRNNGDLTFTEVTERAGLDPGGFWMGLAIGDYDNDGDMDIFATNFGTSKRWFGRFFLHALYVNNGDGTFTDVGEQAGVARWEWGWGCSFTDVDNDGDLDLFFAGNFPHEPFDVMSAGRGNPGRLLINEGDGTFRDAADQAIFGLEDEFTSGVAVGDFDGNGFPDILVAVGGFDDRAGHPHLYQNLGNDNAWITLRLVGTMSNRDAIGARVSVTAGGRTQVKEVRAGSSFLSMDSPWLTFGLGEADHIESIGVVWPSGLSEEFEPPPVRQTITLVEGEGLPLTQLRSSDDRPRR
;
A
#
# COMPACT_ATOMS: atom_id res chain seq x y z
N MET A 1 -36.89 -59.54 33.63
CA MET A 1 -36.46 -59.83 35.00
C MET A 1 -35.64 -58.65 35.45
N THR A 2 -36.27 -57.75 36.21
CA THR A 2 -35.89 -57.04 37.43
C THR A 2 -34.64 -56.16 37.33
N ILE A 3 -34.79 -54.90 37.13
CA ILE A 3 -34.78 -53.71 38.01
C ILE A 3 -33.77 -53.81 39.17
N GLU A 4 -32.78 -52.92 39.18
CA GLU A 4 -32.41 -52.20 40.41
C GLU A 4 -31.76 -50.86 40.11
N ARG A 5 -32.41 -49.81 40.63
CA ARG A 5 -31.93 -48.43 40.74
C ARG A 5 -31.02 -48.32 41.97
N ARG A 6 -29.93 -47.59 41.91
CA ARG A 6 -29.43 -46.83 43.08
C ARG A 6 -28.93 -45.46 42.68
N ARG A 7 -29.38 -44.48 43.44
CA ARG A 7 -29.09 -43.05 43.47
C ARG A 7 -27.95 -42.78 44.49
N PRO A 8 -27.59 -41.54 44.80
CA PRO A 8 -26.42 -40.80 44.38
C PRO A 8 -25.59 -40.35 45.59
N ILE A 9 -24.34 -39.99 45.41
CA ILE A 9 -23.51 -39.27 46.42
C ILE A 9 -22.49 -38.47 45.57
N GLY A 10 -22.33 -37.20 45.62
CA GLY A 10 -22.24 -36.20 46.63
C GLY A 10 -21.19 -35.22 46.11
N TRP A 11 -21.52 -33.98 45.97
CA TRP A 11 -20.60 -32.88 45.61
C TRP A 11 -19.69 -32.53 46.77
N PRO A 12 -18.48 -32.02 46.52
CA PRO A 12 -18.11 -30.76 47.14
C PRO A 12 -17.51 -29.70 46.15
N ARG A 13 -18.14 -28.59 46.14
CA ARG A 13 -17.71 -27.21 46.38
C ARG A 13 -16.41 -26.74 45.73
N LEU A 14 -16.59 -25.86 44.71
CA LEU A 14 -16.16 -24.48 44.63
C LEU A 14 -14.65 -24.19 44.85
N LEU A 15 -14.03 -23.77 43.72
CA LEU A 15 -13.09 -22.66 43.74
C LEU A 15 -13.39 -21.79 42.53
N TRP A 16 -13.94 -20.61 42.76
CA TRP A 16 -14.08 -19.51 41.80
C TRP A 16 -12.69 -18.91 41.63
N ALA A 17 -12.10 -19.08 40.43
CA ALA A 17 -11.02 -18.21 39.98
C ALA A 17 -11.65 -17.01 39.30
N LEU A 18 -11.55 -15.85 39.94
CA LEU A 18 -11.84 -14.54 39.38
C LEU A 18 -10.82 -14.28 38.24
N LEU A 19 -11.27 -14.43 37.00
CA LEU A 19 -10.64 -13.76 35.86
C LEU A 19 -11.02 -12.28 35.97
N ILE A 20 -10.09 -11.46 36.39
CA ILE A 20 -10.16 -10.00 36.26
C ILE A 20 -9.90 -9.74 34.77
N ALA A 21 -10.98 -9.57 33.99
CA ALA A 21 -10.89 -8.92 32.71
C ALA A 21 -10.47 -7.45 32.99
N GLY A 22 -9.24 -7.13 32.65
CA GLY A 22 -8.79 -5.74 32.62
C GLY A 22 -9.60 -5.00 31.56
N ILE A 23 -10.60 -4.24 31.97
CA ILE A 23 -11.25 -3.23 31.14
C ILE A 23 -10.23 -2.11 31.04
N ILE A 24 -9.56 -2.01 29.90
CA ILE A 24 -8.81 -0.80 29.53
C ILE A 24 -9.88 0.24 29.22
N ILE A 25 -10.14 1.13 30.19
CA ILE A 25 -10.99 2.32 29.99
C ILE A 25 -10.10 3.33 29.27
N PHE A 26 -10.28 3.47 27.96
CA PHE A 26 -9.79 4.64 27.25
C PHE A 26 -10.47 5.88 27.87
N PRO A 27 -9.72 6.96 28.18
CA PRO A 27 -10.34 8.20 28.63
C PRO A 27 -11.26 8.68 27.49
N GLY A 28 -12.57 8.73 27.77
CA GLY A 28 -13.55 9.22 26.79
C GLY A 28 -13.14 10.62 26.31
N ARG A 29 -12.70 10.73 25.07
CA ARG A 29 -12.71 11.98 24.32
C ARG A 29 -14.17 12.36 24.15
N GLY A 30 -14.49 13.63 24.41
CA GLY A 30 -15.84 14.14 24.31
C GLY A 30 -16.46 13.82 22.96
N GLU A 31 -17.73 13.40 22.95
CA GLU A 31 -18.52 13.26 21.74
C GLU A 31 -18.49 14.61 20.99
N SER A 32 -17.60 14.71 19.99
CA SER A 32 -17.76 15.74 18.98
C SER A 32 -18.93 15.27 18.10
N ASN A 33 -20.02 16.02 18.07
CA ASN A 33 -21.04 15.94 17.03
C ASN A 33 -20.35 16.36 15.71
N ARG A 34 -19.50 15.52 15.13
CA ARG A 34 -19.03 15.70 13.76
C ARG A 34 -20.25 15.49 12.85
N ALA A 35 -20.59 16.52 12.09
CA ALA A 35 -21.48 16.33 10.96
C ALA A 35 -20.79 15.34 10.02
N SER A 36 -21.47 14.24 9.71
CA SER A 36 -20.97 13.29 8.70
C SER A 36 -20.71 14.06 7.41
N THR A 37 -19.43 14.26 7.07
CA THR A 37 -19.04 14.85 5.79
C THR A 37 -19.46 13.87 4.69
N SER A 38 -20.22 14.37 3.70
CA SER A 38 -20.66 13.53 2.59
C SER A 38 -19.52 13.35 1.62
N VAL A 39 -19.09 12.11 1.44
CA VAL A 39 -18.12 11.72 0.39
C VAL A 39 -18.85 11.57 -0.94
N SER A 40 -18.31 12.12 -2.02
CA SER A 40 -18.92 12.06 -3.35
C SER A 40 -17.89 11.79 -4.43
N PHE A 41 -18.07 10.68 -5.15
CA PHE A 41 -17.24 10.30 -6.28
C PHE A 41 -17.98 10.39 -7.60
N ARG A 42 -17.24 10.67 -8.67
CA ARG A 42 -17.71 10.62 -10.06
C ARG A 42 -16.87 9.62 -10.83
N ASP A 43 -17.52 8.67 -11.47
CA ASP A 43 -16.84 7.79 -12.43
C ASP A 43 -16.44 8.63 -13.67
N VAL A 44 -15.14 8.68 -13.92
CA VAL A 44 -14.51 9.36 -15.04
C VAL A 44 -13.63 8.41 -15.87
N SER A 45 -13.84 7.12 -15.73
CA SER A 45 -13.07 6.02 -16.35
C SER A 45 -12.91 6.18 -17.86
N ALA A 46 -13.93 6.74 -18.53
CA ALA A 46 -13.89 7.01 -19.97
C ALA A 46 -12.80 8.02 -20.39
N ARG A 47 -12.14 8.70 -19.43
CA ARG A 47 -10.99 9.57 -19.71
C ARG A 47 -9.71 8.77 -19.99
N LEU A 48 -9.66 7.50 -19.52
CA LEU A 48 -8.59 6.55 -19.79
C LEU A 48 -9.07 5.58 -20.87
N ASP A 49 -8.71 5.83 -22.15
CA ASP A 49 -9.01 4.92 -23.26
C ASP A 49 -8.02 3.73 -23.23
N PHE A 50 -8.23 2.84 -22.26
CA PHE A 50 -7.39 1.67 -22.03
C PHE A 50 -8.24 0.40 -21.88
N VAL A 51 -7.72 -0.69 -22.41
CA VAL A 51 -8.34 -2.02 -22.33
C VAL A 51 -7.29 -3.04 -21.93
N HIS A 52 -7.44 -3.62 -20.75
CA HIS A 52 -6.63 -4.75 -20.34
C HIS A 52 -7.09 -6.03 -21.02
N ARG A 53 -6.16 -6.79 -21.57
CA ARG A 53 -6.41 -8.08 -22.22
C ARG A 53 -5.32 -9.08 -21.84
N THR A 54 -5.65 -10.36 -21.94
CA THR A 54 -4.69 -11.46 -21.81
C THR A 54 -5.02 -12.52 -22.85
N GLU A 55 -4.01 -13.20 -23.38
CA GLU A 55 -4.18 -14.32 -24.31
C GLU A 55 -4.37 -15.64 -23.54
N GLY A 56 -5.61 -15.86 -23.08
CA GLY A 56 -6.02 -17.10 -22.40
C GLY A 56 -5.53 -17.21 -20.95
N GLY A 57 -6.46 -17.21 -20.02
CA GLY A 57 -6.20 -17.30 -18.58
C GLY A 57 -6.57 -16.03 -17.83
N GLU A 58 -5.92 -15.80 -16.72
CA GLU A 58 -6.15 -14.69 -15.81
C GLU A 58 -5.00 -13.70 -15.97
N GLY A 59 -5.30 -12.46 -16.35
CA GLY A 59 -4.34 -11.36 -16.40
C GLY A 59 -4.57 -10.43 -15.23
N LEU A 60 -3.61 -10.36 -14.32
CA LEU A 60 -3.57 -9.37 -13.25
C LEU A 60 -3.17 -8.02 -13.82
N ALA A 61 -3.72 -6.93 -13.27
CA ALA A 61 -3.48 -5.57 -13.71
C ALA A 61 -3.02 -4.69 -12.55
N GLY A 62 -1.98 -3.90 -12.77
CA GLY A 62 -1.45 -2.91 -11.85
C GLY A 62 -1.57 -1.50 -12.39
N ALA A 63 -1.50 -0.53 -11.50
CA ALA A 63 -1.55 0.89 -11.81
C ALA A 63 -0.56 1.68 -10.95
N ALA A 64 0.02 2.75 -11.49
CA ALA A 64 0.88 3.67 -10.74
C ALA A 64 0.57 5.12 -11.07
N TRP A 65 0.61 5.97 -10.02
CA TRP A 65 0.60 7.42 -10.13
C TRP A 65 2.01 7.98 -9.95
N PHE A 66 2.48 8.79 -10.88
CA PHE A 66 3.75 9.52 -10.80
C PHE A 66 3.81 10.64 -11.83
N ASP A 67 4.70 11.61 -11.64
CA ASP A 67 4.93 12.72 -12.57
C ASP A 67 6.12 12.34 -13.47
N TYR A 68 5.86 11.71 -14.64
CA TYR A 68 6.93 11.17 -15.49
C TYR A 68 7.71 12.24 -16.25
N ASN A 69 7.15 13.44 -16.40
CA ASN A 69 7.71 14.50 -17.24
C ASN A 69 8.05 15.79 -16.47
N ASN A 70 7.93 15.75 -15.12
CA ASN A 70 8.20 16.88 -14.22
C ASN A 70 7.34 18.14 -14.52
N ASP A 71 6.09 17.95 -15.03
CA ASP A 71 5.18 19.08 -15.28
C ASP A 71 4.32 19.45 -14.06
N GLY A 72 4.42 18.70 -12.98
CA GLY A 72 3.71 18.93 -11.73
C GLY A 72 2.31 18.35 -11.68
N LEU A 73 1.99 17.45 -12.59
CA LEU A 73 0.73 16.71 -12.64
C LEU A 73 0.99 15.21 -12.48
N LEU A 74 0.08 14.51 -11.82
CA LEU A 74 0.17 13.06 -11.71
C LEU A 74 -0.29 12.41 -13.01
N ASP A 75 0.60 11.60 -13.59
CA ASP A 75 0.36 10.76 -14.75
C ASP A 75 0.01 9.32 -14.31
N VAL A 76 -0.51 8.52 -15.24
CA VAL A 76 -0.93 7.13 -14.96
C VAL A 76 -0.16 6.15 -15.82
N TYR A 77 0.39 5.12 -15.19
CA TYR A 77 0.81 3.92 -15.89
C TYR A 77 -0.12 2.74 -15.58
N LEU A 78 -0.50 1.98 -16.61
CA LEU A 78 -1.35 0.79 -16.52
C LEU A 78 -0.66 -0.40 -17.17
N THR A 79 -0.57 -1.51 -16.46
CA THR A 79 0.00 -2.75 -17.01
C THR A 79 -1.01 -3.49 -17.87
N ASN A 80 -0.54 -4.37 -18.75
CA ASN A 80 -1.38 -5.20 -19.64
C ASN A 80 -0.80 -6.61 -19.80
N GLY A 81 -1.65 -7.54 -20.19
CA GLY A 81 -1.28 -8.93 -20.41
C GLY A 81 -0.43 -9.18 -21.67
N ILE A 82 0.11 -10.38 -21.77
CA ILE A 82 0.96 -10.82 -22.89
C ILE A 82 0.27 -10.57 -24.23
N GLY A 83 1.03 -10.03 -25.19
CA GLY A 83 0.56 -9.68 -26.53
C GLY A 83 -0.14 -8.31 -26.61
N HIS A 84 -0.30 -7.61 -25.49
CA HIS A 84 -0.97 -6.32 -25.41
C HIS A 84 -0.07 -5.23 -24.82
N ALA A 85 -0.20 -4.00 -25.33
CA ALA A 85 0.61 -2.87 -24.91
C ALA A 85 0.16 -2.33 -23.55
N ASN A 86 1.13 -2.05 -22.67
CA ASN A 86 0.92 -1.26 -21.47
C ASN A 86 0.56 0.19 -21.83
N GLY A 87 -0.01 0.94 -20.89
CA GLY A 87 -0.48 2.30 -21.09
C GLY A 87 0.24 3.33 -20.22
N LEU A 88 0.89 4.34 -20.82
CA LEU A 88 1.32 5.55 -20.14
C LEU A 88 0.39 6.69 -20.58
N PHE A 89 -0.30 7.29 -19.63
CA PHE A 89 -1.30 8.33 -19.85
C PHE A 89 -0.83 9.62 -19.20
N ARG A 90 -0.44 10.59 -20.05
CA ARG A 90 -0.07 11.93 -19.58
C ARG A 90 -1.32 12.70 -19.18
N ASN A 91 -1.33 13.25 -18.00
CA ASN A 91 -2.32 14.21 -17.54
C ASN A 91 -2.15 15.55 -18.27
N ASN A 92 -3.23 16.09 -18.83
CA ASN A 92 -3.20 17.35 -19.59
C ASN A 92 -3.49 18.59 -18.70
N GLY A 93 -3.79 18.39 -17.39
CA GLY A 93 -4.15 19.45 -16.45
C GLY A 93 -5.55 20.04 -16.64
N ASP A 94 -6.34 19.51 -17.57
CA ASP A 94 -7.73 19.92 -17.83
C ASP A 94 -8.75 18.82 -17.51
N GLY A 95 -8.29 17.80 -16.77
CA GLY A 95 -9.06 16.61 -16.43
C GLY A 95 -9.15 15.58 -17.55
N THR A 96 -8.35 15.70 -18.61
CA THR A 96 -8.22 14.70 -19.68
C THR A 96 -6.81 14.08 -19.66
N PHE A 97 -6.69 12.91 -20.30
CA PHE A 97 -5.42 12.21 -20.43
C PHE A 97 -5.07 11.98 -21.90
N THR A 98 -3.79 11.93 -22.21
CA THR A 98 -3.27 11.58 -23.53
C THR A 98 -2.42 10.33 -23.45
N ASN A 99 -2.78 9.26 -24.15
CA ASN A 99 -1.93 8.07 -24.25
C ASN A 99 -0.63 8.43 -25.01
N VAL A 100 0.50 8.30 -24.31
CA VAL A 100 1.84 8.62 -24.82
C VAL A 100 2.75 7.39 -24.90
N SER A 101 2.25 6.20 -24.59
CA SER A 101 3.02 4.95 -24.43
C SER A 101 3.94 4.67 -25.60
N GLN A 102 3.44 4.78 -26.82
CA GLN A 102 4.21 4.54 -28.04
C GLN A 102 5.34 5.56 -28.22
N ARG A 103 5.02 6.84 -28.02
CA ARG A 103 6.02 7.91 -28.13
C ARG A 103 7.07 7.80 -27.02
N ALA A 104 6.64 7.44 -25.83
CA ALA A 104 7.50 7.27 -24.67
C ALA A 104 8.37 5.99 -24.74
N GLY A 105 8.02 5.03 -25.61
CA GLY A 105 8.78 3.79 -25.77
C GLY A 105 8.54 2.74 -24.69
N VAL A 106 7.41 2.84 -23.96
CA VAL A 106 7.07 1.95 -22.83
C VAL A 106 5.92 0.99 -23.15
N GLU A 107 5.55 0.85 -24.43
CA GLU A 107 4.63 -0.19 -24.89
C GLU A 107 5.30 -1.56 -24.78
N ASN A 108 5.20 -2.20 -23.63
CA ASN A 108 5.70 -3.56 -23.44
C ASN A 108 4.62 -4.58 -23.82
N GLY A 109 4.80 -5.29 -24.91
CA GLY A 109 3.89 -6.35 -25.34
C GLY A 109 4.23 -7.73 -24.75
N LEU A 110 5.18 -7.81 -23.83
CA LEU A 110 5.58 -9.07 -23.19
C LEU A 110 4.67 -9.51 -22.06
N GLY A 111 3.79 -8.60 -21.59
CA GLY A 111 2.94 -8.79 -20.42
C GLY A 111 3.61 -8.32 -19.13
N SER A 112 2.85 -7.60 -18.32
CA SER A 112 3.28 -7.09 -17.03
C SER A 112 2.12 -7.16 -16.04
N SER A 113 2.39 -7.55 -14.79
CA SER A 113 1.39 -7.57 -13.72
C SER A 113 1.48 -6.32 -12.85
N GLY A 114 2.63 -6.06 -12.24
CA GLY A 114 2.85 -4.96 -11.32
C GLY A 114 3.72 -3.86 -11.90
N VAL A 115 3.66 -2.70 -11.26
CA VAL A 115 4.42 -1.50 -11.61
C VAL A 115 4.85 -0.75 -10.36
N VAL A 116 6.09 -0.27 -10.36
CA VAL A 116 6.60 0.70 -9.38
C VAL A 116 7.48 1.72 -10.11
N ALA A 117 7.46 2.95 -9.64
CA ALA A 117 8.20 4.07 -10.21
C ALA A 117 9.04 4.78 -9.14
N GLY A 118 10.24 5.24 -9.51
CA GLY A 118 11.16 5.98 -8.66
C GLY A 118 12.40 6.39 -9.43
N ASP A 119 13.04 7.49 -9.03
CA ASP A 119 14.29 7.99 -9.61
C ASP A 119 15.45 7.12 -9.09
N MET A 120 15.83 6.10 -9.85
CA MET A 120 16.78 5.06 -9.41
C MET A 120 18.24 5.45 -9.59
N ASP A 121 18.55 6.49 -10.37
CA ASP A 121 19.90 7.00 -10.55
C ASP A 121 20.09 8.44 -10.08
N ASN A 122 19.05 9.03 -9.45
CA ASN A 122 19.04 10.40 -8.91
C ASN A 122 19.28 11.50 -9.96
N ASP A 123 18.88 11.26 -11.22
CA ASP A 123 19.02 12.26 -12.30
C ASP A 123 17.88 13.29 -12.30
N GLY A 124 16.85 13.10 -11.48
CA GLY A 124 15.70 13.98 -11.31
C GLY A 124 14.49 13.58 -12.16
N TYR A 125 14.54 12.44 -12.83
CA TYR A 125 13.44 11.90 -13.62
C TYR A 125 13.06 10.49 -13.13
N VAL A 126 11.78 10.27 -12.92
CA VAL A 126 11.27 9.02 -12.37
C VAL A 126 11.37 7.89 -13.38
N ASP A 127 12.12 6.84 -13.05
CA ASP A 127 12.24 5.60 -13.80
C ASP A 127 11.05 4.67 -13.55
N LEU A 128 10.92 3.61 -14.37
CA LEU A 128 9.79 2.71 -14.31
C LEU A 128 10.25 1.25 -14.27
N PHE A 129 9.86 0.53 -13.21
CA PHE A 129 10.07 -0.90 -13.10
C PHE A 129 8.74 -1.65 -13.26
N LEU A 130 8.74 -2.68 -14.11
CA LEU A 130 7.60 -3.56 -14.35
C LEU A 130 7.94 -4.98 -13.96
N THR A 131 7.05 -5.60 -13.20
CA THR A 131 7.11 -7.04 -12.97
C THR A 131 6.58 -7.79 -14.19
N GLY A 132 7.07 -9.02 -14.38
CA GLY A 132 6.60 -9.86 -15.48
C GLY A 132 5.21 -10.46 -15.19
N GLU A 133 4.44 -10.72 -16.23
CA GLU A 133 3.20 -11.46 -16.10
C GLU A 133 3.50 -12.94 -15.79
N GLY A 134 3.00 -13.43 -14.67
CA GLY A 134 2.99 -14.84 -14.33
C GLY A 134 1.61 -15.17 -13.80
N GLY A 135 0.66 -15.55 -14.66
CA GLY A 135 -0.71 -15.83 -14.25
C GLY A 135 -0.80 -16.79 -13.04
N ILE A 136 -1.84 -16.69 -12.23
CA ILE A 136 -2.06 -17.52 -11.03
C ILE A 136 -1.92 -19.01 -11.33
N LEU A 137 -2.28 -19.45 -12.54
CA LEU A 137 -2.15 -20.83 -13.01
C LEU A 137 -0.88 -21.09 -13.84
N GLY A 138 0.00 -20.09 -13.99
CA GLY A 138 1.40 -20.28 -14.41
C GLY A 138 1.65 -20.82 -15.81
N SER A 139 0.84 -20.45 -16.82
CA SER A 139 1.01 -20.99 -18.18
C SER A 139 2.01 -20.20 -19.05
N GLN A 140 2.24 -18.93 -18.76
CA GLN A 140 3.21 -18.10 -19.49
C GLN A 140 3.98 -17.21 -18.51
N GLN A 141 5.19 -16.84 -18.85
CA GLN A 141 6.07 -16.00 -18.04
C GLN A 141 6.63 -14.88 -18.89
N SER A 142 6.65 -13.70 -18.34
CA SER A 142 7.28 -12.54 -18.94
C SER A 142 8.45 -12.07 -18.07
N PRO A 143 9.55 -11.59 -18.68
CA PRO A 143 10.63 -11.00 -17.93
C PRO A 143 10.21 -9.67 -17.30
N VAL A 144 10.87 -9.31 -16.21
CA VAL A 144 10.81 -7.96 -15.66
C VAL A 144 11.35 -6.93 -16.65
N LYS A 145 10.99 -5.66 -16.48
CA LYS A 145 11.49 -4.56 -17.29
C LYS A 145 11.90 -3.38 -16.40
N LEU A 146 13.06 -2.81 -16.72
CA LEU A 146 13.51 -1.53 -16.17
C LEU A 146 13.65 -0.53 -17.31
N TYR A 147 12.95 0.57 -17.21
CA TYR A 147 12.96 1.68 -18.14
C TYR A 147 13.56 2.92 -17.48
N HIS A 148 14.69 3.38 -17.97
CA HIS A 148 15.29 4.65 -17.58
C HIS A 148 14.61 5.80 -18.30
N ASN A 149 14.23 6.83 -17.58
CA ASN A 149 13.60 8.04 -18.09
C ASN A 149 14.65 9.00 -18.64
N ASN A 150 14.61 9.29 -19.94
CA ASN A 150 15.62 10.14 -20.60
C ASN A 150 15.44 11.65 -20.34
N GLY A 151 14.44 12.08 -19.57
CA GLY A 151 14.13 13.48 -19.28
C GLY A 151 13.53 14.28 -20.44
N ASP A 152 13.28 13.65 -21.58
CA ASP A 152 12.69 14.27 -22.77
C ASP A 152 11.28 13.75 -23.12
N GLY A 153 10.69 13.00 -22.17
CA GLY A 153 9.39 12.35 -22.30
C GLY A 153 9.44 11.00 -23.01
N THR A 154 10.65 10.41 -23.12
CA THR A 154 10.89 9.06 -23.63
C THR A 154 11.65 8.23 -22.61
N PHE A 155 11.59 6.91 -22.75
CA PHE A 155 12.29 5.97 -21.89
C PHE A 155 13.20 5.03 -22.71
N THR A 156 14.26 4.54 -22.08
CA THR A 156 15.17 3.54 -22.63
C THR A 156 15.06 2.25 -21.82
N ASP A 157 14.80 1.11 -22.47
CA ASP A 157 14.86 -0.21 -21.82
C ASP A 157 16.31 -0.52 -21.45
N VAL A 158 16.63 -0.53 -20.17
CA VAL A 158 17.96 -0.79 -19.61
C VAL A 158 18.03 -2.13 -18.88
N THR A 159 17.00 -2.99 -19.00
CA THR A 159 16.87 -4.25 -18.25
C THR A 159 18.10 -5.14 -18.38
N GLU A 160 18.61 -5.37 -19.60
CA GLU A 160 19.79 -6.21 -19.83
C GLU A 160 21.06 -5.58 -19.23
N ALA A 161 21.21 -4.27 -19.39
CA ALA A 161 22.36 -3.53 -18.88
C ALA A 161 22.36 -3.45 -17.35
N SER A 162 21.18 -3.41 -16.72
CA SER A 162 21.06 -3.32 -15.26
C SER A 162 21.44 -4.61 -14.52
N GLY A 163 21.50 -5.75 -15.22
CA GLY A 163 21.76 -7.04 -14.58
C GLY A 163 20.54 -7.65 -13.87
N LEU A 164 19.37 -7.02 -13.94
CA LEU A 164 18.14 -7.55 -13.36
C LEU A 164 17.67 -8.77 -14.15
N THR A 165 17.56 -9.89 -13.48
CA THR A 165 17.02 -11.14 -14.07
C THR A 165 15.61 -11.44 -13.58
N GLY A 166 15.28 -10.96 -12.38
CA GLY A 166 14.00 -11.19 -11.70
C GLY A 166 13.70 -12.67 -11.40
N PRO A 167 12.77 -12.94 -10.51
CA PRO A 167 12.23 -14.28 -10.32
C PRO A 167 11.35 -14.69 -11.51
N GLU A 168 11.15 -16.01 -11.70
CA GLU A 168 10.32 -16.53 -12.80
C GLU A 168 8.87 -16.06 -12.75
N THR A 169 8.34 -15.75 -11.55
CA THR A 169 7.00 -15.19 -11.34
C THR A 169 7.15 -13.97 -10.48
N ALA A 170 7.09 -12.79 -11.06
CA ALA A 170 7.17 -11.53 -10.33
C ALA A 170 5.80 -10.87 -10.32
N TRP A 171 5.27 -10.58 -9.12
CA TRP A 171 3.97 -9.92 -9.01
C TRP A 171 4.11 -8.47 -8.57
N SER A 172 4.43 -8.21 -7.33
CA SER A 172 4.61 -6.85 -6.83
C SER A 172 6.09 -6.50 -6.70
N ALA A 173 6.39 -5.22 -6.68
CA ALA A 173 7.70 -4.70 -6.38
C ALA A 173 7.61 -3.50 -5.44
N ALA A 174 8.67 -3.24 -4.69
CA ALA A 174 8.80 -2.08 -3.83
C ALA A 174 10.23 -1.52 -3.91
N LEU A 175 10.35 -0.20 -3.80
CA LEU A 175 11.61 0.52 -3.80
C LEU A 175 11.85 1.16 -2.44
N ALA A 176 13.08 1.11 -1.95
CA ALA A 176 13.55 1.87 -0.80
C ALA A 176 15.08 1.93 -0.79
N ASP A 177 15.66 2.92 -0.15
CA ASP A 177 17.07 3.00 0.19
C ASP A 177 17.29 2.21 1.49
N ILE A 178 17.77 0.96 1.40
CA ILE A 178 17.83 0.06 2.56
C ILE A 178 19.12 0.18 3.36
N ASP A 179 20.17 0.83 2.83
CA ASP A 179 21.45 0.98 3.50
C ASP A 179 21.87 2.44 3.73
N GLY A 180 21.06 3.41 3.26
CA GLY A 180 21.27 4.84 3.47
C GLY A 180 22.31 5.42 2.55
N ASP A 181 22.56 4.81 1.37
CA ASP A 181 23.52 5.29 0.39
C ASP A 181 22.94 6.35 -0.57
N GLY A 182 21.62 6.56 -0.52
CA GLY A 182 20.88 7.55 -1.30
C GLY A 182 20.32 7.00 -2.62
N PHE A 183 20.53 5.73 -2.95
CA PHE A 183 19.95 5.09 -4.13
C PHE A 183 18.84 4.12 -3.76
N LEU A 184 17.84 4.01 -4.63
CA LEU A 184 16.69 3.12 -4.39
C LEU A 184 17.02 1.69 -4.75
N ASP A 185 16.99 0.81 -3.76
CA ASP A 185 17.06 -0.65 -3.92
C ASP A 185 15.70 -1.22 -4.31
N LEU A 186 15.70 -2.44 -4.87
CA LEU A 186 14.51 -3.06 -5.44
C LEU A 186 14.21 -4.41 -4.78
N PHE A 187 13.04 -4.53 -4.18
CA PHE A 187 12.48 -5.83 -3.77
C PHE A 187 11.40 -6.28 -4.76
N ILE A 188 11.44 -7.56 -5.14
CA ILE A 188 10.46 -8.19 -6.03
C ILE A 188 9.80 -9.34 -5.29
N ALA A 189 8.50 -9.22 -5.07
CA ALA A 189 7.68 -10.27 -4.49
C ALA A 189 7.31 -11.31 -5.55
N SER A 190 7.56 -12.57 -5.25
CA SER A 190 7.30 -13.69 -6.15
C SER A 190 6.53 -14.78 -5.44
N PRO A 191 5.28 -15.06 -5.84
CA PRO A 191 4.51 -16.15 -5.26
C PRO A 191 5.10 -17.54 -5.56
N GLY A 192 6.04 -17.64 -6.49
CA GLY A 192 6.55 -18.91 -6.96
C GLY A 192 5.51 -19.66 -7.82
N ARG A 193 5.80 -20.91 -8.13
CA ARG A 193 4.84 -21.80 -8.80
C ARG A 193 4.20 -22.71 -7.78
N ALA A 194 2.90 -22.79 -7.75
CA ALA A 194 2.08 -23.59 -6.83
C ALA A 194 2.45 -25.08 -6.66
N LEU A 195 3.37 -25.60 -7.45
CA LEU A 195 3.83 -26.99 -7.43
C LEU A 195 5.37 -27.14 -7.43
N GLN A 196 6.12 -26.05 -7.26
CA GLN A 196 7.58 -26.08 -7.16
C GLN A 196 8.03 -25.68 -5.76
N GLU A 197 8.93 -26.46 -5.17
CA GLU A 197 9.43 -26.26 -3.79
C GLU A 197 10.33 -25.00 -3.61
N GLN A 198 10.42 -24.14 -4.62
CA GLN A 198 11.29 -22.96 -4.59
C GLN A 198 10.48 -21.70 -4.92
N HIS A 199 10.11 -20.99 -3.87
CA HIS A 199 9.61 -19.63 -3.92
C HIS A 199 10.79 -18.70 -3.68
N HIS A 200 11.02 -17.74 -4.56
CA HIS A 200 12.16 -16.85 -4.42
C HIS A 200 11.71 -15.41 -4.66
N ASN A 201 11.47 -14.70 -3.57
CA ASN A 201 11.54 -13.25 -3.59
C ASN A 201 12.97 -12.83 -4.00
N ALA A 202 13.11 -11.67 -4.59
CA ALA A 202 14.43 -11.15 -4.93
C ALA A 202 14.63 -9.76 -4.32
N LEU A 203 15.82 -9.54 -3.76
CA LEU A 203 16.27 -8.24 -3.27
C LEU A 203 17.55 -7.85 -4.03
N TYR A 204 17.51 -6.71 -4.67
CA TYR A 204 18.59 -6.15 -5.44
C TYR A 204 19.07 -4.85 -4.82
N HIS A 205 20.37 -4.78 -4.55
CA HIS A 205 21.03 -3.54 -4.16
C HIS A 205 21.41 -2.74 -5.40
N ASN A 206 21.08 -1.46 -5.42
CA ASN A 206 21.40 -0.53 -6.49
C ASN A 206 22.83 -0.04 -6.36
N ASN A 207 23.65 -0.19 -7.38
CA ASN A 207 25.05 0.25 -7.36
C ASN A 207 25.22 1.76 -7.68
N GLY A 208 24.13 2.51 -7.87
CA GLY A 208 24.12 3.94 -8.14
C GLY A 208 24.36 4.34 -9.60
N ASP A 209 24.32 3.37 -10.52
CA ASP A 209 24.52 3.58 -11.97
C ASP A 209 23.52 2.81 -12.83
N LEU A 210 22.33 2.55 -12.29
CA LEU A 210 21.28 1.69 -12.86
C LEU A 210 21.72 0.23 -13.05
N THR A 211 22.83 -0.20 -12.46
CA THR A 211 23.15 -1.63 -12.32
C THR A 211 22.79 -2.12 -10.92
N PHE A 212 22.42 -3.39 -10.83
CA PHE A 212 21.92 -3.97 -9.59
C PHE A 212 22.68 -5.24 -9.24
N THR A 213 22.91 -5.44 -7.95
CA THR A 213 23.53 -6.64 -7.40
C THR A 213 22.48 -7.46 -6.66
N ASP A 214 22.26 -8.73 -7.06
CA ASP A 214 21.37 -9.65 -6.35
C ASP A 214 21.95 -10.00 -4.97
N ILE A 215 21.30 -9.54 -3.92
CA ILE A 215 21.65 -9.81 -2.51
C ILE A 215 20.63 -10.72 -1.82
N SER A 216 19.69 -11.32 -2.54
CA SER A 216 18.61 -12.14 -1.98
C SER A 216 19.11 -13.24 -1.04
N ALA A 217 20.18 -13.93 -1.42
CA ALA A 217 20.73 -15.03 -0.62
C ALA A 217 21.49 -14.57 0.63
N SER A 218 22.07 -13.37 0.61
CA SER A 218 22.89 -12.82 1.70
C SER A 218 22.10 -11.94 2.66
N SER A 219 21.02 -11.34 2.19
CA SER A 219 20.24 -10.38 2.98
C SER A 219 19.36 -11.00 4.07
N GLY A 220 19.06 -12.29 3.99
CA GLY A 220 18.17 -12.96 4.95
C GLY A 220 16.67 -12.86 4.64
N VAL A 221 16.26 -12.18 3.54
CA VAL A 221 14.86 -12.05 3.14
C VAL A 221 14.36 -13.20 2.26
N ASN A 222 15.27 -14.08 1.81
CA ASN A 222 14.91 -15.21 0.97
C ASN A 222 14.48 -16.39 1.83
N THR A 223 13.24 -16.35 2.30
CA THR A 223 12.62 -17.46 3.03
C THR A 223 12.11 -18.53 2.06
N ALA A 224 11.67 -19.67 2.60
CA ALA A 224 11.01 -20.71 1.80
C ALA A 224 9.55 -20.35 1.41
N ARG A 225 9.11 -19.11 1.71
CA ARG A 225 7.77 -18.62 1.40
C ARG A 225 7.83 -17.70 0.19
N GLY A 226 6.75 -17.66 -0.58
CA GLY A 226 6.58 -16.71 -1.66
C GLY A 226 6.01 -15.38 -1.17
N GLY A 227 6.07 -14.34 -2.00
CA GLY A 227 5.45 -13.05 -1.76
C GLY A 227 4.52 -12.67 -2.90
N CYS A 228 3.37 -12.13 -2.59
CA CYS A 228 2.45 -11.57 -3.58
C CYS A 228 2.44 -10.05 -3.56
N VAL A 229 2.66 -9.49 -2.39
CA VAL A 229 2.74 -8.06 -2.13
C VAL A 229 3.90 -7.78 -1.18
N ALA A 230 4.54 -6.65 -1.37
CA ALA A 230 5.58 -6.17 -0.46
C ALA A 230 5.50 -4.65 -0.31
N SER A 231 5.93 -4.15 0.83
CA SER A 231 6.10 -2.73 1.08
C SER A 231 7.20 -2.48 2.10
N PHE A 232 7.88 -1.36 1.96
CA PHE A 232 8.84 -0.89 2.96
C PHE A 232 8.18 0.15 3.88
N THR A 233 8.54 0.12 5.18
CA THR A 233 8.12 1.07 6.20
C THR A 233 9.03 0.99 7.42
N ASP A 234 9.26 2.08 8.12
CA ASP A 234 9.96 2.10 9.42
C ASP A 234 8.95 1.78 10.53
N TYR A 235 8.74 0.45 10.81
CA TYR A 235 7.70 0.02 11.75
C TYR A 235 8.09 0.22 13.22
N ASP A 236 9.40 0.25 13.55
CA ASP A 236 9.86 0.36 14.94
C ASP A 236 10.46 1.75 15.28
N GLY A 237 10.38 2.70 14.33
CA GLY A 237 10.78 4.09 14.51
C GLY A 237 12.29 4.27 14.66
N ASP A 238 13.12 3.32 14.17
CA ASP A 238 14.57 3.38 14.32
C ASP A 238 15.27 4.18 13.20
N GLY A 239 14.48 4.67 12.22
CA GLY A 239 14.94 5.50 11.10
C GLY A 239 15.46 4.70 9.90
N ARG A 240 15.26 3.38 9.88
CA ARG A 240 15.54 2.50 8.75
C ARG A 240 14.25 1.87 8.25
N VAL A 241 14.13 1.78 6.95
CA VAL A 241 12.96 1.11 6.36
C VAL A 241 13.09 -0.41 6.50
N ASP A 242 12.06 -1.03 7.02
CA ASP A 242 11.88 -2.47 7.19
C ASP A 242 11.02 -3.03 6.06
N LEU A 243 11.00 -4.35 5.90
CA LEU A 243 10.29 -5.00 4.80
C LEU A 243 9.12 -5.84 5.31
N LEU A 244 7.94 -5.57 4.78
CA LEU A 244 6.73 -6.39 4.92
C LEU A 244 6.48 -7.18 3.64
N VAL A 245 6.18 -8.47 3.77
CA VAL A 245 5.84 -9.36 2.64
C VAL A 245 4.58 -10.15 2.96
N GLY A 246 3.54 -9.96 2.16
CA GLY A 246 2.31 -10.74 2.21
C GLY A 246 2.38 -11.93 1.23
N ASP A 247 2.08 -13.13 1.71
CA ASP A 247 2.08 -14.36 0.89
C ASP A 247 0.65 -14.82 0.60
N CYS A 248 0.35 -15.00 -0.68
CA CYS A 248 -0.92 -15.54 -1.15
C CYS A 248 -0.76 -16.85 -1.93
N ALA A 249 0.46 -17.37 -2.04
CA ALA A 249 0.86 -18.28 -3.12
C ALA A 249 0.26 -19.67 -3.06
N ASP A 250 -0.17 -20.15 -1.92
CA ASP A 250 -0.66 -21.51 -1.85
C ASP A 250 -2.03 -21.64 -1.19
N ILE A 251 -3.06 -21.17 -1.92
CA ILE A 251 -4.45 -21.38 -1.51
C ILE A 251 -4.80 -22.88 -1.28
N TYR A 252 -3.95 -23.79 -1.72
CA TYR A 252 -4.09 -25.24 -1.50
C TYR A 252 -3.22 -25.76 -0.37
N ALA A 253 -2.22 -24.99 0.12
CA ALA A 253 -1.36 -25.38 1.23
C ALA A 253 -1.85 -24.83 2.57
N ARG A 254 -0.96 -24.17 3.30
CA ARG A 254 -1.27 -23.64 4.63
C ARG A 254 -1.28 -22.13 4.57
N PRO A 255 -2.18 -21.49 5.34
CA PRO A 255 -2.12 -20.04 5.54
C PRO A 255 -0.76 -19.63 6.10
N THR A 256 -0.24 -18.52 5.61
CA THR A 256 1.08 -17.97 5.95
C THR A 256 0.93 -16.64 6.68
N PRO A 257 1.85 -16.25 7.57
CA PRO A 257 1.84 -14.93 8.19
C PRO A 257 2.16 -13.84 7.15
N ILE A 258 1.98 -12.58 7.51
CA ILE A 258 2.67 -11.46 6.88
C ILE A 258 4.10 -11.50 7.43
N GLU A 259 5.10 -11.71 6.58
CA GLU A 259 6.49 -11.72 7.02
C GLU A 259 6.97 -10.29 7.26
N LEU A 260 7.57 -10.06 8.42
CA LEU A 260 8.21 -8.80 8.78
C LEU A 260 9.71 -9.03 8.98
N PHE A 261 10.49 -8.29 8.21
CA PHE A 261 11.94 -8.33 8.21
C PHE A 261 12.48 -6.98 8.69
N ARG A 262 13.09 -6.99 9.88
CA ARG A 262 13.73 -5.80 10.44
C ARG A 262 15.08 -5.56 9.77
N ASN A 263 15.30 -4.35 9.31
CA ASN A 263 16.55 -3.92 8.68
C ASN A 263 17.67 -3.74 9.71
N ASN A 264 18.80 -4.42 9.51
CA ASN A 264 19.97 -4.32 10.40
C ASN A 264 20.90 -3.14 10.03
N GLY A 265 20.67 -2.46 8.88
CA GLY A 265 21.48 -1.34 8.40
C GLY A 265 22.82 -1.75 7.75
N ASP A 266 22.95 -3.01 7.33
CA ASP A 266 24.17 -3.56 6.71
C ASP A 266 23.84 -4.48 5.51
N LEU A 267 22.76 -4.16 4.78
CA LEU A 267 22.18 -4.96 3.69
C LEU A 267 21.67 -6.33 4.15
N THR A 268 21.49 -6.54 5.45
CA THR A 268 20.88 -7.76 6.00
C THR A 268 19.62 -7.44 6.80
N PHE A 269 18.75 -8.42 6.89
CA PHE A 269 17.48 -8.32 7.61
C PHE A 269 17.33 -9.46 8.61
N THR A 270 16.60 -9.21 9.67
CA THR A 270 16.23 -10.22 10.67
C THR A 270 14.73 -10.44 10.62
N GLU A 271 14.27 -11.66 10.35
CA GLU A 271 12.85 -12.03 10.39
C GLU A 271 12.33 -11.95 11.83
N VAL A 272 11.27 -11.17 12.06
CA VAL A 272 10.71 -10.86 13.39
C VAL A 272 9.20 -11.11 13.49
N THR A 273 8.59 -11.74 12.51
CA THR A 273 7.15 -11.97 12.33
C THR A 273 6.45 -12.50 13.59
N GLU A 274 6.96 -13.61 14.17
CA GLU A 274 6.36 -14.22 15.36
C GLU A 274 6.46 -13.27 16.57
N ARG A 275 7.61 -12.62 16.73
CA ARG A 275 7.82 -11.65 17.82
C ARG A 275 6.94 -10.43 17.67
N ALA A 276 6.72 -9.99 16.44
CA ALA A 276 5.88 -8.84 16.13
C ALA A 276 4.37 -9.14 16.25
N GLY A 277 3.96 -10.40 16.38
CA GLY A 277 2.55 -10.76 16.54
C GLY A 277 1.77 -10.81 15.21
N LEU A 278 2.45 -10.86 14.06
CA LEU A 278 1.84 -10.96 12.72
C LEU A 278 1.52 -12.41 12.31
N ASP A 279 1.65 -13.38 13.24
CA ASP A 279 1.26 -14.78 13.05
C ASP A 279 -0.11 -15.06 13.67
N PRO A 280 -1.20 -14.76 13.01
CA PRO A 280 -2.00 -15.82 12.43
C PRO A 280 -2.04 -15.73 10.92
N GLY A 281 -1.56 -16.76 10.25
CA GLY A 281 -1.48 -16.81 8.80
C GLY A 281 -2.80 -16.58 8.08
N GLY A 282 -2.73 -15.98 6.93
CA GLY A 282 -3.81 -15.74 5.96
C GLY A 282 -3.40 -16.13 4.56
N PHE A 283 -4.10 -15.57 3.59
CA PHE A 283 -3.75 -15.52 2.18
C PHE A 283 -3.75 -14.04 1.81
N TRP A 284 -2.61 -13.40 2.01
CA TRP A 284 -2.49 -11.96 2.03
C TRP A 284 -2.26 -11.42 0.61
N MET A 285 -3.23 -10.66 0.10
CA MET A 285 -3.24 -10.20 -1.28
C MET A 285 -2.71 -8.76 -1.39
N GLY A 286 -3.22 -7.84 -0.61
CA GLY A 286 -2.82 -6.44 -0.58
C GLY A 286 -2.44 -5.99 0.82
N LEU A 287 -1.55 -5.00 0.87
CA LEU A 287 -1.13 -4.30 2.09
C LEU A 287 -1.38 -2.80 1.93
N ALA A 288 -2.03 -2.19 2.91
CA ALA A 288 -2.07 -0.74 3.08
C ALA A 288 -1.39 -0.40 4.41
N ILE A 289 -0.52 0.59 4.40
CA ILE A 289 0.25 1.02 5.56
C ILE A 289 -0.06 2.49 5.85
N GLY A 290 -0.31 2.85 7.12
CA GLY A 290 -0.62 4.21 7.51
C GLY A 290 -0.93 4.32 9.00
N ASP A 291 -0.75 5.49 9.57
CA ASP A 291 -1.11 5.86 10.94
C ASP A 291 -2.64 6.13 10.98
N TYR A 292 -3.45 5.04 11.13
CA TYR A 292 -4.92 5.18 10.99
C TYR A 292 -5.61 5.74 12.22
N ASP A 293 -4.96 5.65 13.39
CA ASP A 293 -5.51 6.14 14.66
C ASP A 293 -4.81 7.41 15.18
N ASN A 294 -3.88 7.95 14.38
CA ASN A 294 -3.11 9.17 14.63
C ASN A 294 -2.30 9.12 15.94
N ASP A 295 -1.73 7.94 16.26
CA ASP A 295 -0.82 7.79 17.41
C ASP A 295 0.65 8.00 17.02
N GLY A 296 0.94 8.08 15.72
CA GLY A 296 2.24 8.33 15.13
C GLY A 296 2.96 7.08 14.64
N ASP A 297 2.45 5.90 14.88
CA ASP A 297 3.06 4.64 14.45
C ASP A 297 2.36 4.10 13.18
N MET A 298 3.09 3.38 12.34
CA MET A 298 2.51 2.86 11.08
C MET A 298 1.78 1.55 11.33
N ASP A 299 0.49 1.53 11.02
CA ASP A 299 -0.40 0.38 11.09
C ASP A 299 -0.49 -0.35 9.75
N ILE A 300 -1.02 -1.58 9.78
CA ILE A 300 -1.10 -2.43 8.59
C ILE A 300 -2.54 -2.92 8.41
N PHE A 301 -3.16 -2.57 7.30
CA PHE A 301 -4.34 -3.29 6.82
C PHE A 301 -3.93 -4.30 5.76
N ALA A 302 -4.43 -5.54 5.88
CA ALA A 302 -4.14 -6.61 4.94
C ALA A 302 -5.42 -7.22 4.39
N THR A 303 -5.55 -7.24 3.06
CA THR A 303 -6.65 -7.95 2.40
C THR A 303 -6.39 -9.45 2.37
N ASN A 304 -7.47 -10.20 2.43
CA ASN A 304 -7.47 -11.65 2.36
C ASN A 304 -8.45 -12.10 1.28
N PHE A 305 -8.38 -13.35 0.85
CA PHE A 305 -9.32 -13.82 -0.16
C PHE A 305 -10.75 -14.04 0.36
N GLY A 306 -10.98 -13.75 1.62
CA GLY A 306 -12.28 -13.76 2.27
C GLY A 306 -12.99 -15.13 2.22
N THR A 307 -13.60 -15.58 3.30
CA THR A 307 -14.43 -16.77 3.24
C THR A 307 -15.65 -16.62 4.11
N SER A 308 -16.83 -16.87 3.54
CA SER A 308 -18.07 -17.02 4.30
C SER A 308 -18.21 -18.37 5.01
N LYS A 309 -17.26 -19.29 4.78
CA LYS A 309 -17.22 -20.63 5.36
C LYS A 309 -15.87 -20.86 6.01
N ARG A 310 -15.83 -21.68 7.06
CA ARG A 310 -14.57 -22.09 7.67
C ARG A 310 -13.77 -22.98 6.72
N TRP A 311 -12.57 -22.55 6.39
CA TRP A 311 -11.57 -23.32 5.69
C TRP A 311 -10.38 -23.53 6.63
N PHE A 312 -9.75 -24.66 6.64
CA PHE A 312 -8.76 -25.04 7.66
C PHE A 312 -9.22 -24.78 9.11
N GLY A 313 -10.55 -24.81 9.35
CA GLY A 313 -11.14 -24.62 10.68
C GLY A 313 -11.37 -23.18 11.11
N ARG A 314 -11.03 -22.17 10.28
CA ARG A 314 -11.20 -20.73 10.54
C ARG A 314 -11.78 -19.97 9.34
N PHE A 315 -12.19 -18.74 9.58
CA PHE A 315 -12.51 -17.78 8.53
C PHE A 315 -11.20 -17.06 8.13
N PHE A 316 -11.12 -16.65 6.88
CA PHE A 316 -10.04 -15.82 6.36
C PHE A 316 -10.62 -14.43 6.07
N LEU A 317 -10.60 -13.58 7.06
CA LEU A 317 -11.10 -12.22 7.00
C LEU A 317 -9.92 -11.28 6.77
N HIS A 318 -10.21 -10.05 6.33
CA HIS A 318 -9.21 -8.99 6.30
C HIS A 318 -8.75 -8.69 7.73
N ALA A 319 -7.53 -8.23 7.90
CA ALA A 319 -6.94 -7.91 9.19
C ALA A 319 -6.54 -6.44 9.25
N LEU A 320 -6.65 -5.84 10.44
CA LEU A 320 -6.09 -4.54 10.76
C LEU A 320 -5.19 -4.72 11.97
N TYR A 321 -3.90 -4.57 11.76
CA TYR A 321 -2.88 -4.69 12.77
C TYR A 321 -2.45 -3.30 13.23
N VAL A 322 -2.81 -2.95 14.48
CA VAL A 322 -2.35 -1.73 15.15
C VAL A 322 -0.93 -1.94 15.64
N ASN A 323 -0.05 -1.02 15.34
CA ASN A 323 1.28 -0.95 15.90
C ASN A 323 1.20 -0.47 17.36
N ASN A 324 1.78 -1.23 18.29
CA ASN A 324 1.73 -0.90 19.72
C ASN A 324 2.86 0.05 20.15
N GLY A 325 3.71 0.52 19.23
CA GLY A 325 4.87 1.39 19.53
C GLY A 325 6.02 0.68 20.24
N ASP A 326 5.97 -0.63 20.39
CA ASP A 326 7.01 -1.44 21.05
C ASP A 326 7.61 -2.54 20.13
N GLY A 327 7.34 -2.42 18.83
CA GLY A 327 7.74 -3.38 17.80
C GLY A 327 6.83 -4.60 17.72
N THR A 328 5.62 -4.53 18.28
CA THR A 328 4.58 -5.56 18.18
C THR A 328 3.29 -4.99 17.63
N PHE A 329 2.44 -5.87 17.10
CA PHE A 329 1.15 -5.53 16.50
C PHE A 329 0.01 -6.27 17.18
N THR A 330 -1.19 -5.65 17.15
CA THR A 330 -2.44 -6.25 17.64
C THR A 330 -3.48 -6.24 16.53
N ASP A 331 -4.04 -7.40 16.17
CA ASP A 331 -5.16 -7.46 15.21
C ASP A 331 -6.45 -6.95 15.88
N VAL A 332 -6.96 -5.84 15.36
CA VAL A 332 -8.20 -5.20 15.79
C VAL A 332 -9.29 -5.22 14.72
N GLY A 333 -9.10 -5.97 13.62
CA GLY A 333 -9.97 -5.94 12.46
C GLY A 333 -11.45 -6.22 12.75
N GLU A 334 -11.76 -7.12 13.70
CA GLU A 334 -13.15 -7.36 14.12
C GLU A 334 -13.71 -6.18 14.91
N GLN A 335 -12.93 -5.59 15.82
CA GLN A 335 -13.33 -4.46 16.66
C GLN A 335 -13.50 -3.18 15.83
N ALA A 336 -12.59 -2.96 14.88
CA ALA A 336 -12.62 -1.85 13.95
C ALA A 336 -13.72 -1.97 12.87
N GLY A 337 -14.32 -3.17 12.70
CA GLY A 337 -15.38 -3.40 11.71
C GLY A 337 -14.86 -3.61 10.28
N VAL A 338 -13.56 -3.85 10.10
CA VAL A 338 -12.93 -4.08 8.79
C VAL A 338 -12.72 -5.56 8.46
N ALA A 339 -12.88 -6.47 9.42
CA ALA A 339 -12.76 -7.92 9.24
C ALA A 339 -13.91 -8.47 8.39
N ARG A 340 -13.85 -8.22 7.08
CA ARG A 340 -14.89 -8.59 6.11
C ARG A 340 -14.52 -9.88 5.38
N TRP A 341 -15.48 -10.47 4.71
CA TRP A 341 -15.38 -11.76 4.04
C TRP A 341 -15.45 -11.67 2.50
N GLU A 342 -15.58 -10.47 1.95
CA GLU A 342 -15.42 -10.23 0.52
C GLU A 342 -13.99 -10.55 0.08
N TRP A 343 -13.81 -10.95 -1.16
CA TRP A 343 -12.48 -11.12 -1.73
C TRP A 343 -11.77 -9.75 -1.82
N GLY A 344 -10.52 -9.66 -1.39
CA GLY A 344 -9.74 -8.43 -1.48
C GLY A 344 -8.40 -8.68 -2.16
N TRP A 345 -8.09 -7.84 -3.15
CA TRP A 345 -6.77 -7.71 -3.76
C TRP A 345 -6.14 -6.38 -3.32
N GLY A 346 -6.20 -5.36 -4.17
CA GLY A 346 -5.67 -4.05 -3.87
C GLY A 346 -6.43 -3.32 -2.75
N CYS A 347 -5.70 -2.56 -1.95
CA CYS A 347 -6.23 -1.72 -0.87
C CYS A 347 -5.33 -0.51 -0.65
N SER A 348 -5.89 0.58 -0.13
CA SER A 348 -5.11 1.75 0.27
C SER A 348 -5.79 2.46 1.45
N PHE A 349 -4.97 2.97 2.37
CA PHE A 349 -5.39 3.99 3.32
C PHE A 349 -5.38 5.36 2.64
N THR A 350 -6.46 6.12 2.80
CA THR A 350 -6.61 7.44 2.18
C THR A 350 -7.63 8.26 2.93
N ASP A 351 -7.37 9.53 3.14
CA ASP A 351 -8.31 10.46 3.80
C ASP A 351 -9.21 11.08 2.71
N VAL A 352 -10.33 10.39 2.39
CA VAL A 352 -11.19 10.78 1.26
C VAL A 352 -12.05 12.01 1.51
N ASP A 353 -12.26 12.37 2.77
CA ASP A 353 -13.05 13.55 3.13
C ASP A 353 -12.24 14.66 3.79
N ASN A 354 -10.91 14.47 3.85
CA ASN A 354 -9.95 15.42 4.40
C ASN A 354 -10.26 15.85 5.85
N ASP A 355 -10.78 14.92 6.67
CA ASP A 355 -11.07 15.18 8.09
C ASP A 355 -9.87 14.88 9.00
N GLY A 356 -8.80 14.33 8.43
CA GLY A 356 -7.53 14.02 9.08
C GLY A 356 -7.46 12.60 9.67
N ASP A 357 -8.48 11.77 9.46
CA ASP A 357 -8.47 10.36 9.79
C ASP A 357 -8.33 9.52 8.50
N LEU A 358 -7.47 8.50 8.48
CA LEU A 358 -7.28 7.68 7.29
C LEU A 358 -8.46 6.72 7.11
N ASP A 359 -9.18 6.88 6.00
CA ASP A 359 -10.18 5.94 5.52
C ASP A 359 -9.53 4.76 4.81
N LEU A 360 -10.31 3.75 4.50
CA LEU A 360 -9.84 2.54 3.86
C LEU A 360 -10.66 2.21 2.63
N PHE A 361 -9.99 2.11 1.48
CA PHE A 361 -10.59 1.54 0.26
C PHE A 361 -9.94 0.19 -0.06
N PHE A 362 -10.76 -0.80 -0.46
CA PHE A 362 -10.27 -2.04 -1.03
C PHE A 362 -11.21 -2.60 -2.10
N ALA A 363 -10.62 -3.22 -3.11
CA ALA A 363 -11.32 -3.90 -4.18
C ALA A 363 -10.68 -5.28 -4.42
N GLY A 364 -11.40 -6.16 -5.06
CA GLY A 364 -10.89 -7.45 -5.43
C GLY A 364 -12.03 -8.42 -5.71
N ASN A 365 -11.91 -9.18 -6.77
CA ASN A 365 -12.95 -10.11 -7.16
C ASN A 365 -12.40 -11.24 -7.99
N PHE A 366 -13.02 -12.39 -7.87
CA PHE A 366 -12.87 -13.52 -8.79
C PHE A 366 -14.27 -13.87 -9.32
N PRO A 367 -14.61 -13.50 -10.56
CA PRO A 367 -15.98 -13.58 -11.06
C PRO A 367 -16.43 -15.01 -11.46
N HIS A 368 -15.63 -16.07 -11.20
CA HIS A 368 -15.92 -17.42 -11.69
C HIS A 368 -15.64 -18.57 -10.73
N GLU A 369 -16.42 -19.66 -10.88
CA GLU A 369 -16.16 -20.96 -10.28
C GLU A 369 -14.71 -21.47 -10.58
N PRO A 370 -13.94 -22.03 -9.62
CA PRO A 370 -14.42 -22.49 -8.30
C PRO A 370 -14.35 -21.43 -7.20
N PHE A 371 -13.81 -20.25 -7.45
CA PHE A 371 -13.55 -19.23 -6.44
C PHE A 371 -14.83 -18.53 -5.96
N ASP A 372 -15.83 -18.41 -6.83
CA ASP A 372 -17.17 -17.91 -6.51
C ASP A 372 -17.86 -18.68 -5.36
N VAL A 373 -17.54 -19.97 -5.20
CA VAL A 373 -18.05 -20.79 -4.08
C VAL A 373 -17.43 -20.38 -2.75
N MET A 374 -16.23 -19.83 -2.74
CA MET A 374 -15.53 -19.42 -1.53
C MET A 374 -16.07 -18.08 -1.01
N SER A 375 -16.36 -17.14 -1.89
CA SER A 375 -16.95 -15.83 -1.59
C SER A 375 -18.47 -15.87 -1.37
N ALA A 376 -19.10 -17.06 -1.40
CA ALA A 376 -20.55 -17.25 -1.31
C ALA A 376 -21.37 -16.57 -2.42
N GLY A 377 -20.76 -16.43 -3.62
CA GLY A 377 -21.42 -15.81 -4.78
C GLY A 377 -21.72 -14.31 -4.62
N ARG A 378 -20.96 -13.63 -3.76
CA ARG A 378 -21.02 -12.17 -3.62
C ARG A 378 -19.69 -11.55 -3.99
N GLY A 379 -19.66 -10.83 -5.08
CA GLY A 379 -18.54 -10.04 -5.50
C GLY A 379 -18.22 -8.89 -4.52
N ASN A 380 -17.01 -8.38 -4.60
CA ASN A 380 -16.62 -7.16 -3.88
C ASN A 380 -17.04 -5.95 -4.74
N PRO A 381 -17.97 -5.09 -4.29
CA PRO A 381 -18.42 -3.94 -5.06
C PRO A 381 -17.40 -2.77 -5.11
N GLY A 382 -16.21 -2.93 -4.49
CA GLY A 382 -15.35 -1.84 -4.08
C GLY A 382 -15.86 -1.26 -2.75
N ARG A 383 -15.09 -1.48 -1.69
CA ARG A 383 -15.48 -1.03 -0.34
C ARG A 383 -14.71 0.21 0.05
N LEU A 384 -15.47 1.24 0.38
CA LEU A 384 -14.95 2.41 1.07
C LEU A 384 -15.46 2.39 2.51
N LEU A 385 -14.56 2.37 3.45
CA LEU A 385 -14.81 2.37 4.88
C LEU A 385 -14.29 3.67 5.46
N ILE A 386 -15.21 4.50 5.96
CA ILE A 386 -14.89 5.81 6.57
C ILE A 386 -14.47 5.59 8.02
N ASN A 387 -13.34 6.15 8.40
CA ASN A 387 -12.84 6.16 9.76
C ASN A 387 -13.65 7.15 10.60
N GLU A 388 -14.23 6.69 11.71
CA GLU A 388 -15.04 7.54 12.59
C GLU A 388 -14.18 8.30 13.64
N GLY A 389 -12.85 8.15 13.59
CA GLY A 389 -11.90 8.79 14.50
C GLY A 389 -11.90 8.24 15.93
N ASP A 390 -12.54 7.09 16.13
CA ASP A 390 -12.58 6.38 17.42
C ASP A 390 -11.97 4.96 17.35
N GLY A 391 -11.25 4.67 16.26
CA GLY A 391 -10.67 3.36 15.96
C GLY A 391 -11.62 2.40 15.25
N THR A 392 -12.81 2.86 14.84
CA THR A 392 -13.79 2.07 14.10
C THR A 392 -14.09 2.66 12.73
N PHE A 393 -14.55 1.80 11.81
CA PHE A 393 -14.87 2.18 10.45
C PHE A 393 -16.36 1.95 10.13
N ARG A 394 -16.94 2.87 9.40
CA ARG A 394 -18.29 2.81 8.85
C ARG A 394 -18.26 2.56 7.35
N ASP A 395 -19.05 1.61 6.87
CA ASP A 395 -19.22 1.34 5.44
C ASP A 395 -19.91 2.53 4.74
N ALA A 396 -19.28 3.08 3.72
CA ALA A 396 -19.83 4.20 2.93
C ALA A 396 -20.73 3.75 1.78
N ALA A 397 -21.24 2.52 1.78
CA ALA A 397 -22.04 1.93 0.70
C ALA A 397 -23.27 2.77 0.29
N ASP A 398 -23.81 3.57 1.22
CA ASP A 398 -24.94 4.48 0.94
C ASP A 398 -24.52 5.79 0.26
N GLN A 399 -23.22 6.11 0.24
CA GLN A 399 -22.66 7.39 -0.25
C GLN A 399 -21.80 7.20 -1.50
N ALA A 400 -21.11 6.07 -1.62
CA ALA A 400 -20.21 5.79 -2.74
C ALA A 400 -20.45 4.36 -3.24
N ILE A 401 -20.99 4.23 -4.45
CA ILE A 401 -21.22 2.95 -5.13
C ILE A 401 -20.24 2.85 -6.29
N PHE A 402 -19.30 1.91 -6.20
CA PHE A 402 -18.26 1.71 -7.22
C PHE A 402 -18.68 0.70 -8.29
N GLY A 403 -19.55 -0.27 -7.98
CA GLY A 403 -20.15 -1.18 -8.97
C GLY A 403 -19.18 -2.19 -9.56
N LEU A 404 -18.21 -2.65 -8.76
CA LEU A 404 -17.12 -3.54 -9.18
C LEU A 404 -17.42 -5.03 -8.99
N GLU A 405 -18.66 -5.42 -8.63
CA GLU A 405 -19.03 -6.79 -8.22
C GLU A 405 -18.74 -7.86 -9.27
N ASP A 406 -18.84 -7.49 -10.54
CA ASP A 406 -18.69 -8.40 -11.68
C ASP A 406 -17.36 -8.20 -12.43
N GLU A 407 -16.46 -7.34 -11.91
CA GLU A 407 -15.18 -7.01 -12.52
C GLU A 407 -14.04 -7.85 -11.89
N PHE A 408 -13.03 -8.19 -12.68
CA PHE A 408 -11.80 -8.80 -12.16
C PHE A 408 -10.82 -7.71 -11.73
N THR A 409 -11.12 -7.06 -10.60
CA THR A 409 -10.28 -6.00 -10.04
C THR A 409 -9.05 -6.60 -9.36
N SER A 410 -7.89 -5.98 -9.51
CA SER A 410 -6.64 -6.41 -8.89
C SER A 410 -5.90 -5.27 -8.21
N GLY A 411 -5.34 -4.33 -8.95
CA GLY A 411 -4.61 -3.19 -8.39
C GLY A 411 -5.53 -2.05 -7.95
N VAL A 412 -5.11 -1.35 -6.91
CA VAL A 412 -5.70 -0.08 -6.46
C VAL A 412 -4.56 0.93 -6.32
N ALA A 413 -4.74 2.13 -6.83
CA ALA A 413 -3.81 3.23 -6.66
C ALA A 413 -4.56 4.53 -6.35
N VAL A 414 -4.08 5.31 -5.39
CA VAL A 414 -4.70 6.53 -4.92
C VAL A 414 -3.81 7.74 -5.23
N GLY A 415 -4.41 8.83 -5.72
CA GLY A 415 -3.70 10.06 -6.03
C GLY A 415 -4.67 11.18 -6.42
N ASP A 416 -4.32 12.43 -6.15
CA ASP A 416 -5.09 13.62 -6.53
C ASP A 416 -4.68 14.06 -7.93
N PHE A 417 -5.37 13.54 -8.98
CA PHE A 417 -4.98 13.80 -10.35
C PHE A 417 -5.44 15.16 -10.88
N ASP A 418 -6.45 15.77 -10.28
CA ASP A 418 -6.98 17.06 -10.75
C ASP A 418 -6.56 18.25 -9.87
N GLY A 419 -5.76 18.00 -8.82
CA GLY A 419 -5.18 19.02 -7.97
C GLY A 419 -6.19 19.71 -7.06
N ASN A 420 -7.34 19.06 -6.81
CA ASN A 420 -8.36 19.60 -5.93
C ASN A 420 -8.08 19.37 -4.45
N GLY A 421 -7.06 18.57 -4.12
CA GLY A 421 -6.61 18.21 -2.79
C GLY A 421 -7.36 17.06 -2.14
N PHE A 422 -8.22 16.39 -2.88
CA PHE A 422 -8.95 15.20 -2.43
C PHE A 422 -8.48 13.97 -3.20
N PRO A 423 -8.08 12.90 -2.52
CA PRO A 423 -7.57 11.71 -3.19
C PRO A 423 -8.61 11.05 -4.10
N ASP A 424 -8.21 10.77 -5.34
CA ASP A 424 -8.98 10.01 -6.33
C ASP A 424 -8.58 8.53 -6.29
N ILE A 425 -9.48 7.64 -6.72
CA ILE A 425 -9.27 6.20 -6.66
C ILE A 425 -9.20 5.64 -8.08
N LEU A 426 -8.07 5.01 -8.39
CA LEU A 426 -7.87 4.26 -9.63
C LEU A 426 -7.86 2.76 -9.31
N VAL A 427 -8.75 2.01 -9.97
CA VAL A 427 -8.85 0.56 -9.85
C VAL A 427 -8.43 -0.09 -11.17
N ALA A 428 -7.37 -0.86 -11.13
CA ALA A 428 -6.93 -1.66 -12.27
C ALA A 428 -7.77 -2.93 -12.38
N VAL A 429 -8.29 -3.18 -13.57
CA VAL A 429 -9.17 -4.32 -13.87
C VAL A 429 -8.47 -5.21 -14.86
N GLY A 430 -8.22 -6.44 -14.48
CA GLY A 430 -7.59 -7.47 -15.29
C GLY A 430 -8.53 -8.08 -16.31
N GLY A 431 -7.95 -8.73 -17.34
CA GLY A 431 -8.69 -9.59 -18.24
C GLY A 431 -8.88 -10.99 -17.63
N PHE A 432 -10.04 -11.62 -17.90
CA PHE A 432 -10.29 -12.99 -17.47
C PHE A 432 -10.97 -13.78 -18.60
N ASP A 433 -10.37 -14.92 -18.96
CA ASP A 433 -10.73 -15.67 -20.17
C ASP A 433 -10.72 -14.76 -21.42
N ASP A 434 -11.83 -14.64 -22.13
CA ASP A 434 -11.97 -13.75 -23.28
C ASP A 434 -12.56 -12.36 -22.93
N ARG A 435 -12.71 -12.05 -21.63
CA ARG A 435 -13.22 -10.76 -21.17
C ARG A 435 -12.10 -9.76 -21.04
N ALA A 436 -12.33 -8.57 -21.59
CA ALA A 436 -11.44 -7.44 -21.42
C ALA A 436 -11.75 -6.72 -20.11
N GLY A 437 -10.72 -6.26 -19.40
CA GLY A 437 -10.83 -5.37 -18.25
C GLY A 437 -10.73 -3.91 -18.67
N HIS A 438 -11.47 -3.04 -18.01
CA HIS A 438 -11.35 -1.59 -18.17
C HIS A 438 -11.03 -0.97 -16.81
N PRO A 439 -9.98 -0.14 -16.69
CA PRO A 439 -9.69 0.50 -15.41
C PRO A 439 -10.83 1.44 -15.02
N HIS A 440 -11.07 1.58 -13.73
CA HIS A 440 -12.01 2.55 -13.20
C HIS A 440 -11.24 3.68 -12.51
N LEU A 441 -11.58 4.92 -12.91
CA LEU A 441 -11.08 6.14 -12.29
C LEU A 441 -12.24 6.88 -11.66
N TYR A 442 -12.23 6.97 -10.34
CA TYR A 442 -13.24 7.64 -9.53
C TYR A 442 -12.68 8.96 -9.01
N GLN A 443 -13.14 10.06 -9.61
CA GLN A 443 -12.80 11.41 -9.18
C GLN A 443 -13.53 11.76 -7.90
N ASN A 444 -12.78 12.11 -6.86
CA ASN A 444 -13.33 12.65 -5.62
C ASN A 444 -13.75 14.11 -5.84
N LEU A 445 -15.00 14.43 -5.57
CA LEU A 445 -15.52 15.79 -5.78
C LEU A 445 -15.22 16.73 -4.60
N GLY A 446 -14.66 16.19 -3.52
CA GLY A 446 -14.27 16.94 -2.34
C GLY A 446 -15.43 17.50 -1.52
N ASN A 447 -15.07 18.27 -0.51
CA ASN A 447 -15.94 19.01 0.39
C ASN A 447 -15.27 20.34 0.81
N ASP A 448 -15.72 20.98 1.88
CA ASP A 448 -15.17 22.25 2.35
C ASP A 448 -13.96 22.10 3.28
N ASN A 449 -13.51 20.89 3.61
CA ASN A 449 -12.37 20.65 4.48
C ASN A 449 -11.06 21.19 3.88
N ALA A 450 -10.17 21.64 4.74
CA ALA A 450 -8.85 22.12 4.35
C ALA A 450 -7.91 20.93 4.12
N TRP A 451 -6.84 21.18 3.37
CA TRP A 451 -5.83 20.19 3.05
C TRP A 451 -4.48 20.85 2.74
N ILE A 452 -3.44 20.05 2.71
CA ILE A 452 -2.12 20.39 2.19
C ILE A 452 -1.54 19.16 1.47
N THR A 453 -0.98 19.34 0.30
CA THR A 453 -0.22 18.29 -0.40
C THR A 453 1.25 18.65 -0.41
N LEU A 454 2.09 17.73 0.03
CA LEU A 454 3.53 17.89 0.16
C LEU A 454 4.25 17.00 -0.85
N ARG A 455 5.08 17.60 -1.70
CA ARG A 455 6.05 16.92 -2.55
C ARG A 455 7.41 17.04 -1.89
N LEU A 456 8.10 15.93 -1.71
CA LEU A 456 9.42 15.93 -1.10
C LEU A 456 10.49 15.74 -2.16
N VAL A 457 11.63 16.39 -1.98
CA VAL A 457 12.79 16.29 -2.86
C VAL A 457 14.04 16.08 -2.01
N GLY A 458 14.62 14.89 -2.10
CA GLY A 458 15.88 14.56 -1.45
C GLY A 458 17.08 15.26 -2.13
N THR A 459 18.09 15.56 -1.36
CA THR A 459 19.38 16.11 -1.83
C THR A 459 20.57 15.32 -1.31
N MET A 460 20.45 14.73 -0.13
CA MET A 460 21.35 13.74 0.46
C MET A 460 20.69 12.36 0.50
N SER A 461 19.39 12.33 0.66
CA SER A 461 18.53 11.16 0.49
C SER A 461 18.32 10.86 -0.99
N ASN A 462 17.72 9.71 -1.30
CA ASN A 462 17.21 9.45 -2.64
C ASN A 462 16.30 10.61 -3.11
N ARG A 463 16.31 10.88 -4.40
CA ARG A 463 15.70 12.09 -4.99
C ARG A 463 14.21 12.21 -4.71
N ASP A 464 13.48 11.10 -4.70
CA ASP A 464 12.04 11.03 -4.43
C ASP A 464 11.70 11.04 -2.95
N ALA A 465 12.73 11.09 -2.08
CA ALA A 465 12.60 11.06 -0.62
C ALA A 465 11.80 9.83 -0.11
N ILE A 466 11.82 8.71 -0.85
CA ILE A 466 11.18 7.46 -0.42
C ILE A 466 11.81 6.99 0.89
N GLY A 467 10.97 6.73 1.89
CA GLY A 467 11.36 6.48 3.28
C GLY A 467 11.29 7.72 4.19
N ALA A 468 11.05 8.92 3.63
CA ALA A 468 10.86 10.12 4.46
C ALA A 468 9.56 10.03 5.27
N ARG A 469 9.64 10.42 6.55
CA ARG A 469 8.52 10.51 7.48
C ARG A 469 8.13 11.95 7.72
N VAL A 470 6.88 12.29 7.42
CA VAL A 470 6.37 13.66 7.49
C VAL A 470 5.30 13.76 8.55
N SER A 471 5.42 14.76 9.42
CA SER A 471 4.42 15.12 10.41
C SER A 471 3.81 16.48 10.11
N VAL A 472 2.49 16.57 10.12
CA VAL A 472 1.74 17.82 9.96
C VAL A 472 0.82 18.00 11.16
N THR A 473 0.95 19.14 11.84
CA THR A 473 0.06 19.51 12.95
C THR A 473 -0.87 20.63 12.52
N ALA A 474 -2.17 20.42 12.65
CA ALA A 474 -3.20 21.42 12.41
C ALA A 474 -4.41 21.16 13.33
N GLY A 475 -5.03 22.23 13.85
CA GLY A 475 -6.17 22.11 14.77
C GLY A 475 -5.86 21.32 16.04
N GLY A 476 -4.59 21.29 16.47
CA GLY A 476 -4.12 20.53 17.63
C GLY A 476 -4.00 19.01 17.41
N ARG A 477 -4.13 18.52 16.18
CA ARG A 477 -3.92 17.11 15.78
C ARG A 477 -2.65 17.01 14.97
N THR A 478 -1.84 16.01 15.24
CA THR A 478 -0.67 15.65 14.42
C THR A 478 -1.00 14.39 13.64
N GLN A 479 -0.75 14.42 12.35
CA GLN A 479 -0.81 13.29 11.44
C GLN A 479 0.60 12.94 10.99
N VAL A 480 0.88 11.66 10.79
CA VAL A 480 2.16 11.19 10.28
C VAL A 480 1.94 10.36 9.02
N LYS A 481 2.74 10.62 7.98
CA LYS A 481 2.74 9.84 6.74
C LYS A 481 4.17 9.58 6.28
N GLU A 482 4.35 8.49 5.53
CA GLU A 482 5.62 8.12 4.90
C GLU A 482 5.54 8.20 3.39
N VAL A 483 6.62 8.64 2.73
CA VAL A 483 6.76 8.53 1.28
C VAL A 483 7.15 7.10 0.94
N ARG A 484 6.35 6.42 0.13
CA ARG A 484 6.59 5.02 -0.25
C ARG A 484 6.48 4.83 -1.76
N ALA A 485 7.26 3.86 -2.28
CA ALA A 485 7.17 3.38 -3.64
C ALA A 485 6.91 1.86 -3.62
N GLY A 486 5.73 1.47 -4.10
CA GLY A 486 5.17 0.13 -3.95
C GLY A 486 4.24 0.04 -2.75
N SER A 487 2.95 -0.06 -3.02
CA SER A 487 1.86 -0.16 -2.06
C SER A 487 0.74 -1.02 -2.65
N SER A 488 -0.29 -1.32 -1.85
CA SER A 488 -1.45 -2.03 -2.36
C SER A 488 -1.11 -3.44 -2.90
N PHE A 489 -1.65 -3.80 -4.05
CA PHE A 489 -1.34 -5.01 -4.80
C PHE A 489 -1.02 -4.62 -6.24
N LEU A 490 0.17 -4.99 -6.73
CA LEU A 490 0.66 -4.71 -8.10
C LEU A 490 0.75 -3.22 -8.46
N SER A 491 0.53 -2.32 -7.52
CA SER A 491 0.26 -0.91 -7.80
C SER A 491 1.08 0.01 -6.92
N MET A 492 1.04 1.29 -7.23
CA MET A 492 1.72 2.34 -6.49
C MET A 492 0.79 3.55 -6.35
N ASP A 493 0.54 3.96 -5.11
CA ASP A 493 -0.10 5.23 -4.79
C ASP A 493 0.79 6.40 -5.17
N SER A 494 0.22 7.60 -5.25
CA SER A 494 0.98 8.83 -5.44
C SER A 494 2.05 8.98 -4.36
N PRO A 495 3.30 9.32 -4.71
CA PRO A 495 4.33 9.65 -3.73
C PRO A 495 4.10 11.01 -3.06
N TRP A 496 3.14 11.80 -3.53
CA TRP A 496 2.79 13.08 -2.92
C TRP A 496 1.85 12.85 -1.75
N LEU A 497 2.20 13.43 -0.60
CA LEU A 497 1.48 13.22 0.64
C LEU A 497 0.39 14.28 0.84
N THR A 498 -0.86 13.93 0.70
CA THR A 498 -1.99 14.81 1.02
C THR A 498 -2.43 14.59 2.47
N PHE A 499 -2.51 15.68 3.24
CA PHE A 499 -3.00 15.72 4.61
C PHE A 499 -4.32 16.48 4.65
N GLY A 500 -5.38 15.81 5.06
CA GLY A 500 -6.65 16.45 5.37
C GLY A 500 -6.55 17.18 6.70
N LEU A 501 -7.06 18.40 6.75
CA LEU A 501 -6.93 19.30 7.90
C LEU A 501 -8.27 19.63 8.54
N GLY A 502 -9.38 19.04 8.04
CA GLY A 502 -10.72 19.33 8.51
C GLY A 502 -11.08 20.81 8.39
N GLU A 503 -11.59 21.39 9.46
CA GLU A 503 -11.96 22.81 9.53
C GLU A 503 -10.78 23.74 9.89
N ALA A 504 -9.54 23.22 9.98
CA ALA A 504 -8.40 24.05 10.35
C ALA A 504 -8.12 25.11 9.27
N ASP A 505 -7.91 26.35 9.68
CA ASP A 505 -7.62 27.49 8.81
C ASP A 505 -6.12 27.76 8.64
N HIS A 506 -5.27 27.07 9.41
CA HIS A 506 -3.82 27.17 9.36
C HIS A 506 -3.14 25.86 9.82
N ILE A 507 -1.89 25.70 9.41
CA ILE A 507 -1.01 24.64 9.85
C ILE A 507 -0.13 25.18 10.98
N GLU A 508 0.03 24.40 12.06
CA GLU A 508 0.83 24.78 13.23
C GLU A 508 2.31 24.44 13.04
N SER A 509 2.60 23.26 12.46
CA SER A 509 3.97 22.81 12.17
C SER A 509 3.99 21.76 11.06
N ILE A 510 5.12 21.72 10.35
CA ILE A 510 5.48 20.65 9.39
C ILE A 510 6.88 20.16 9.75
N GLY A 511 7.02 18.91 10.14
CA GLY A 511 8.29 18.25 10.40
C GLY A 511 8.58 17.17 9.39
N VAL A 512 9.83 17.03 8.97
CA VAL A 512 10.29 15.95 8.08
C VAL A 512 11.51 15.27 8.70
N VAL A 513 11.46 13.95 8.76
CA VAL A 513 12.60 13.08 8.99
C VAL A 513 12.95 12.44 7.66
N TRP A 514 14.10 12.83 7.11
CA TRP A 514 14.59 12.37 5.82
C TRP A 514 15.30 11.02 5.93
N PRO A 515 15.34 10.20 4.87
CA PRO A 515 16.12 8.95 4.85
C PRO A 515 17.58 9.10 5.23
N SER A 516 18.20 10.24 4.93
CA SER A 516 19.56 10.58 5.35
C SER A 516 19.74 10.71 6.88
N GLY A 517 18.64 10.68 7.65
CA GLY A 517 18.61 10.94 9.10
C GLY A 517 18.53 12.42 9.46
N LEU A 518 18.55 13.34 8.48
CA LEU A 518 18.30 14.76 8.73
C LEU A 518 16.85 14.95 9.20
N SER A 519 16.65 15.74 10.26
CA SER A 519 15.32 16.11 10.74
C SER A 519 15.14 17.60 10.72
N GLU A 520 14.09 18.08 10.05
CA GLU A 520 13.86 19.49 9.79
C GLU A 520 12.42 19.90 10.08
N GLU A 521 12.23 21.17 10.42
CA GLU A 521 10.94 21.83 10.49
C GLU A 521 10.86 22.90 9.40
N PHE A 522 9.74 22.92 8.68
CA PHE A 522 9.46 23.89 7.61
C PHE A 522 8.45 24.92 8.08
N GLU A 523 8.58 26.16 7.58
CA GLU A 523 7.60 27.20 7.86
C GLU A 523 6.25 26.81 7.25
N PRO A 524 5.16 26.75 8.05
CA PRO A 524 3.88 26.32 7.56
C PRO A 524 3.30 27.26 6.50
N PRO A 525 2.93 26.75 5.31
CA PRO A 525 2.27 27.54 4.28
C PRO A 525 0.77 27.71 4.58
N PRO A 526 0.05 28.57 3.82
CA PRO A 526 -1.41 28.54 3.82
C PRO A 526 -1.98 27.17 3.44
N VAL A 527 -3.17 26.83 3.92
CA VAL A 527 -3.90 25.61 3.55
C VAL A 527 -4.39 25.64 2.09
N ARG A 528 -4.83 24.48 1.55
CA ARG A 528 -5.40 24.27 0.22
C ARG A 528 -4.42 24.59 -0.91
N GLN A 529 -3.22 24.02 -0.84
CA GLN A 529 -2.22 24.10 -1.89
C GLN A 529 -1.27 22.89 -1.87
N THR A 530 -0.59 22.70 -2.97
CA THR A 530 0.53 21.76 -3.10
C THR A 530 1.84 22.54 -3.01
N ILE A 531 2.76 22.11 -2.18
CA ILE A 531 4.11 22.70 -2.06
C ILE A 531 5.19 21.64 -2.18
N THR A 532 6.38 22.07 -2.51
CA THR A 532 7.58 21.22 -2.52
C THR A 532 8.45 21.55 -1.31
N LEU A 533 8.85 20.53 -0.56
CA LEU A 533 9.83 20.60 0.51
C LEU A 533 11.13 19.98 0.00
N VAL A 534 12.23 20.71 0.14
CA VAL A 534 13.56 20.27 -0.32
C VAL A 534 14.44 20.01 0.90
N GLU A 535 15.07 18.86 0.93
CA GLU A 535 16.00 18.48 2.00
C GLU A 535 17.14 19.50 2.13
N GLY A 536 17.39 19.96 3.35
CA GLY A 536 18.41 20.97 3.66
C GLY A 536 17.91 22.42 3.61
N GLU A 537 16.65 22.66 3.21
CA GLU A 537 16.05 24.00 3.19
C GLU A 537 15.24 24.34 4.45
N GLY A 538 14.92 23.33 5.26
CA GLY A 538 14.22 23.50 6.55
C GLY A 538 15.14 23.95 7.68
N LEU A 539 14.56 24.16 8.86
CA LEU A 539 15.30 24.44 10.09
C LEU A 539 15.60 23.11 10.83
N PRO A 540 16.88 22.77 11.07
CA PRO A 540 17.20 21.54 11.80
C PRO A 540 16.55 21.50 13.19
N LEU A 541 15.82 20.44 13.52
CA LEU A 541 15.14 20.28 14.81
C LEU A 541 16.08 20.34 16.03
N THR A 542 17.36 20.05 15.84
CA THR A 542 18.39 20.20 16.88
C THR A 542 18.66 21.66 17.27
N GLN A 543 18.38 22.63 16.39
CA GLN A 543 18.55 24.05 16.68
C GLN A 543 17.33 24.65 17.42
N LEU A 544 16.16 24.08 17.25
CA LEU A 544 14.93 24.54 17.92
C LEU A 544 14.94 24.20 19.42
N ARG A 545 15.50 23.05 19.82
CA ARG A 545 15.66 22.68 21.24
C ARG A 545 16.65 23.55 22.00
N SER A 546 17.60 24.20 21.34
CA SER A 546 18.59 25.07 21.99
C SER A 546 18.09 26.48 22.28
N SER A 547 16.98 26.92 21.67
CA SER A 547 16.40 28.26 21.90
C SER A 547 15.48 28.33 23.13
N ASP A 548 14.98 27.18 23.61
CA ASP A 548 14.09 27.12 24.79
C ASP A 548 14.82 27.03 26.14
N ASP A 549 16.16 26.86 26.11
CA ASP A 549 17.01 26.80 27.33
C ASP A 549 17.54 28.18 27.77
N ARG A 550 16.75 29.26 27.58
CA ARG A 550 17.07 30.54 28.21
C ARG A 550 16.65 30.51 29.69
N PRO A 551 17.58 30.72 30.61
CA PRO A 551 17.24 30.75 32.03
C PRO A 551 16.24 31.88 32.28
N ARG A 552 15.06 31.51 32.76
CA ARG A 552 14.10 32.48 33.31
C ARG A 552 14.81 33.23 34.45
N ARG A 553 15.07 34.51 34.24
CA ARG A 553 15.53 35.45 35.28
C ARG A 553 14.37 35.87 36.17
#